data_b3435a67388ba808cd062c21e6a1476d
#
_entry.id   b3435a67388ba808cd062c21e6a1476d
#
_cell.length_a   1.000
_cell.length_b   1.000
_cell.length_c   1.000
_cell.angle_alpha   90.00
_cell.angle_beta   90.00
_cell.angle_gamma   90.00
#
_symmetry.space_group_name_H-M   'P 1'
#
loop_
_entity.id
_entity.type
_entity.pdbx_description
1 polymer ?
#
loop_
_entity_poly.entity_id
_entity_poly.type
_entity_poly.pdbx_seq_one_letter_code
_entity_poly.pdbx_strand_id
1 'polypeptide(L)'
;MSGGHFDFNYYHFDYIAEDIDEYINGHELDEDDVERYIRDHDLLDDSDKEYVRINKHTIPNRYDYKDEVVEKMKEGLNIIRKAYVYAKRIDYLLSGDDGEASFLQRLQKDLDKLNETK
;
A
#
# COMPACT_ATOMS: atom_id res chain seq x y z
N MET A 1 -2.42 24.00 -10.78
CA MET A 1 -3.62 24.02 -9.93
C MET A 1 -3.30 23.28 -8.64
N SER A 2 -3.43 23.93 -7.53
CA SER A 2 -3.09 23.33 -6.25
C SER A 2 -4.33 22.64 -5.68
N GLY A 3 -4.18 21.42 -5.23
CA GLY A 3 -5.23 20.70 -4.53
C GLY A 3 -6.14 19.82 -5.37
N GLY A 4 -6.35 20.15 -6.63
CA GLY A 4 -7.28 19.41 -7.48
C GLY A 4 -8.72 19.47 -6.97
N HIS A 5 -9.59 18.63 -7.50
CA HIS A 5 -11.00 18.60 -7.14
C HIS A 5 -11.24 18.01 -5.74
N PHE A 6 -10.47 17.00 -5.38
CA PHE A 6 -10.58 16.31 -4.09
C PHE A 6 -9.52 16.71 -3.08
N ASP A 7 -8.78 17.80 -3.32
CA ASP A 7 -7.69 18.27 -2.45
C ASP A 7 -6.66 17.17 -2.17
N PHE A 8 -6.42 16.31 -3.14
CA PHE A 8 -5.48 15.17 -3.04
C PHE A 8 -5.85 14.14 -1.96
N ASN A 9 -7.08 14.13 -1.48
CA ASN A 9 -7.52 13.16 -0.47
C ASN A 9 -7.39 11.72 -0.93
N TYR A 10 -7.34 11.47 -2.25
CA TYR A 10 -7.14 10.14 -2.78
C TYR A 10 -5.81 9.50 -2.34
N TYR A 11 -4.83 10.28 -1.92
CA TYR A 11 -3.56 9.74 -1.41
C TYR A 11 -3.74 8.91 -0.14
N HIS A 12 -4.83 9.10 0.60
CA HIS A 12 -5.12 8.26 1.76
C HIS A 12 -5.30 6.79 1.38
N PHE A 13 -5.85 6.52 0.20
CA PHE A 13 -5.97 5.15 -0.30
C PHE A 13 -4.59 4.52 -0.51
N ASP A 14 -3.65 5.29 -1.02
CA ASP A 14 -2.29 4.81 -1.25
C ASP A 14 -1.58 4.47 0.07
N TYR A 15 -1.70 5.34 1.06
CA TYR A 15 -1.12 5.09 2.40
C TYR A 15 -1.71 3.85 3.04
N ILE A 16 -3.02 3.68 2.96
CA ILE A 16 -3.69 2.50 3.52
C ILE A 16 -3.22 1.24 2.81
N ALA A 17 -3.13 1.29 1.48
CA ALA A 17 -2.67 0.16 0.69
C ALA A 17 -1.24 -0.23 1.05
N GLU A 18 -0.35 0.74 1.19
CA GLU A 18 1.04 0.47 1.58
C GLU A 18 1.13 -0.16 2.96
N ASP A 19 0.33 0.31 3.92
CA ASP A 19 0.30 -0.26 5.27
C ASP A 19 -0.15 -1.72 5.24
N ILE A 20 -1.17 -2.02 4.47
CA ILE A 20 -1.67 -3.40 4.35
C ILE A 20 -0.63 -4.29 3.70
N ASP A 21 -0.02 -3.82 2.62
CA ASP A 21 1.02 -4.56 1.90
C ASP A 21 2.21 -4.85 2.80
N GLU A 22 2.67 -3.85 3.53
CA GLU A 22 3.77 -4.00 4.49
C GLU A 22 3.43 -5.04 5.56
N TYR A 23 2.20 -5.00 6.07
CA TYR A 23 1.76 -5.97 7.07
C TYR A 23 1.79 -7.40 6.52
N ILE A 24 1.29 -7.60 5.30
CA ILE A 24 1.20 -8.94 4.69
C ILE A 24 2.58 -9.47 4.31
N ASN A 25 3.38 -8.65 3.63
CA ASN A 25 4.63 -9.07 3.00
C ASN A 25 5.88 -8.63 3.74
N GLY A 26 5.76 -7.66 4.64
CA GLY A 26 6.90 -7.02 5.25
C GLY A 26 7.65 -6.14 4.24
N HIS A 27 8.73 -5.53 4.69
CA HIS A 27 9.61 -4.76 3.81
C HIS A 27 11.03 -4.77 4.37
N GLU A 28 12.00 -4.46 3.52
CA GLU A 28 13.40 -4.37 3.92
C GLU A 28 13.62 -3.17 4.83
N LEU A 29 14.55 -3.32 5.77
CA LEU A 29 14.94 -2.27 6.70
C LEU A 29 16.40 -1.90 6.49
N ASP A 30 16.71 -0.61 6.58
CA ASP A 30 18.09 -0.14 6.67
C ASP A 30 18.64 -0.50 8.06
N GLU A 31 19.95 -0.60 8.19
CA GLU A 31 20.57 -0.93 9.47
C GLU A 31 20.10 -0.03 10.62
N ASP A 32 19.95 1.26 10.32
CA ASP A 32 19.53 2.24 11.32
C ASP A 32 18.10 2.04 11.78
N ASP A 33 17.27 1.41 10.96
CA ASP A 33 15.85 1.20 11.23
C ASP A 33 15.54 -0.10 11.96
N VAL A 34 16.47 -1.06 11.95
CA VAL A 34 16.27 -2.39 12.55
C VAL A 34 15.94 -2.27 14.04
N GLU A 35 16.78 -1.59 14.81
CA GLU A 35 16.55 -1.47 16.25
C GLU A 35 15.36 -0.57 16.58
N ARG A 36 15.08 0.43 15.74
CA ARG A 36 13.88 1.26 15.87
C ARG A 36 12.62 0.43 15.71
N TYR A 37 12.57 -0.41 14.68
CA TYR A 37 11.43 -1.29 14.44
C TYR A 37 11.20 -2.22 15.63
N ILE A 38 12.27 -2.83 16.15
CA ILE A 38 12.17 -3.73 17.30
C ILE A 38 11.65 -2.98 18.52
N ARG A 39 12.15 -1.78 18.77
CA ARG A 39 11.73 -0.97 19.92
C ARG A 39 10.26 -0.55 19.81
N ASP A 40 9.80 -0.21 18.61
CA ASP A 40 8.44 0.28 18.39
C ASP A 40 7.39 -0.83 18.38
N HIS A 41 7.82 -2.11 18.40
CA HIS A 41 6.93 -3.27 18.37
C HIS A 41 7.16 -4.14 19.60
N ASP A 42 6.59 -3.72 20.72
CA ASP A 42 6.80 -4.31 22.05
C ASP A 42 6.40 -5.78 22.16
N LEU A 43 5.55 -6.27 21.25
CA LEU A 43 5.04 -7.64 21.29
C LEU A 43 5.95 -8.67 20.63
N LEU A 44 7.09 -8.24 20.10
CA LEU A 44 8.05 -9.16 19.48
C LEU A 44 8.78 -9.98 20.55
N ASP A 45 8.79 -11.29 20.36
CA ASP A 45 9.58 -12.18 21.23
C ASP A 45 11.05 -12.20 20.77
N ASP A 46 11.89 -12.94 21.49
CA ASP A 46 13.33 -13.01 21.18
C ASP A 46 13.60 -13.59 19.79
N SER A 47 12.79 -14.57 19.39
CA SER A 47 12.90 -15.20 18.06
C SER A 47 12.57 -14.20 16.95
N ASP A 48 11.53 -13.40 17.15
CA ASP A 48 11.13 -12.35 16.22
C ASP A 48 12.22 -11.28 16.07
N LYS A 49 12.78 -10.85 17.20
CA LYS A 49 13.85 -9.85 17.21
C LYS A 49 15.08 -10.36 16.46
N GLU A 50 15.40 -11.63 16.65
CA GLU A 50 16.52 -12.25 15.93
C GLU A 50 16.27 -12.29 14.43
N TYR A 51 15.05 -12.66 14.02
CA TYR A 51 14.66 -12.66 12.61
C TYR A 51 14.88 -11.28 11.98
N VAL A 52 14.40 -10.23 12.65
CA VAL A 52 14.53 -8.85 12.16
C VAL A 52 16.00 -8.44 12.03
N ARG A 53 16.82 -8.79 13.03
CA ARG A 53 18.24 -8.43 13.03
C ARG A 53 19.02 -9.16 11.94
N ILE A 54 18.73 -10.43 11.74
CA ILE A 54 19.44 -11.25 10.75
C ILE A 54 19.05 -10.86 9.34
N ASN A 55 17.74 -10.71 9.08
CA ASN A 55 17.22 -10.50 7.74
C ASN A 55 17.12 -9.03 7.36
N LYS A 56 17.21 -8.12 8.34
CA LYS A 56 16.98 -6.69 8.12
C LYS A 56 15.67 -6.47 7.38
N HIS A 57 14.61 -7.03 7.95
CA HIS A 57 13.29 -7.09 7.33
C HIS A 57 12.22 -7.11 8.40
N THR A 58 11.09 -6.44 8.15
CA THR A 58 9.94 -6.49 9.05
C THR A 58 9.29 -7.88 8.97
N ILE A 59 8.51 -8.23 9.97
CA ILE A 59 7.92 -9.56 10.06
C ILE A 59 6.60 -9.61 9.28
N PRO A 60 6.54 -10.38 8.18
CA PRO A 60 5.28 -10.58 7.46
C PRO A 60 4.25 -11.26 8.36
N ASN A 61 3.00 -10.80 8.30
CA ASN A 61 1.89 -11.38 9.05
C ASN A 61 2.25 -11.61 10.53
N ARG A 62 2.78 -10.58 11.19
CA ARG A 62 3.33 -10.70 12.57
C ARG A 62 2.30 -11.13 13.62
N TYR A 63 1.01 -10.96 13.38
CA TYR A 63 -0.04 -11.41 14.29
C TYR A 63 -0.49 -12.85 14.01
N ASP A 64 0.14 -13.48 13.03
CA ASP A 64 -0.10 -14.87 12.66
C ASP A 64 -1.58 -15.16 12.37
N TYR A 65 -2.19 -14.30 11.59
CA TYR A 65 -3.56 -14.52 11.15
C TYR A 65 -3.64 -15.74 10.23
N LYS A 66 -4.76 -16.40 10.23
CA LYS A 66 -5.01 -17.58 9.38
C LYS A 66 -4.93 -17.17 7.90
N ASP A 67 -4.57 -18.14 7.07
CA ASP A 67 -4.46 -17.93 5.61
C ASP A 67 -5.72 -17.33 5.02
N GLU A 68 -6.89 -17.78 5.47
CA GLU A 68 -8.18 -17.24 5.02
C GLU A 68 -8.30 -15.73 5.30
N VAL A 69 -7.86 -15.30 6.47
CA VAL A 69 -7.86 -13.86 6.83
C VAL A 69 -6.90 -13.10 5.96
N VAL A 70 -5.69 -13.62 5.76
CA VAL A 70 -4.67 -12.98 4.93
C VAL A 70 -5.16 -12.85 3.48
N GLU A 71 -5.82 -13.87 2.95
CA GLU A 71 -6.39 -13.81 1.59
C GLU A 71 -7.43 -12.71 1.47
N LYS A 72 -8.27 -12.52 2.48
CA LYS A 72 -9.25 -11.41 2.49
C LYS A 72 -8.55 -10.05 2.57
N MET A 73 -7.47 -9.96 3.31
CA MET A 73 -6.65 -8.73 3.34
C MET A 73 -6.08 -8.43 1.96
N LYS A 74 -5.62 -9.44 1.24
CA LYS A 74 -5.11 -9.27 -0.13
C LYS A 74 -6.20 -8.79 -1.08
N GLU A 75 -7.40 -9.35 -0.97
CA GLU A 75 -8.54 -8.89 -1.76
C GLU A 75 -8.83 -7.42 -1.47
N GLY A 76 -8.87 -7.04 -0.19
CA GLY A 76 -9.09 -5.66 0.23
C GLY A 76 -8.00 -4.71 -0.28
N LEU A 77 -6.75 -5.14 -0.21
CA LEU A 77 -5.62 -4.38 -0.73
C LEU A 77 -5.81 -4.06 -2.22
N ASN A 78 -6.20 -5.07 -3.00
CA ASN A 78 -6.42 -4.90 -4.43
C ASN A 78 -7.55 -3.90 -4.71
N ILE A 79 -8.64 -4.00 -3.95
CA ILE A 79 -9.77 -3.08 -4.08
C ILE A 79 -9.35 -1.63 -3.74
N ILE A 80 -8.59 -1.46 -2.67
CA ILE A 80 -8.11 -0.14 -2.25
C ILE A 80 -7.17 0.47 -3.29
N ARG A 81 -6.29 -0.33 -3.88
CA ARG A 81 -5.41 0.14 -4.96
C ARG A 81 -6.21 0.57 -6.20
N LYS A 82 -7.26 -0.16 -6.53
CA LYS A 82 -8.15 0.24 -7.62
C LYS A 82 -8.88 1.54 -7.28
N ALA A 83 -9.35 1.67 -6.04
CA ALA A 83 -10.00 2.90 -5.58
C ALA A 83 -9.09 4.11 -5.73
N TYR A 84 -7.81 3.96 -5.38
CA TYR A 84 -6.82 5.01 -5.56
C TYR A 84 -6.70 5.44 -7.02
N VAL A 85 -6.58 4.47 -7.92
CA VAL A 85 -6.46 4.74 -9.37
C VAL A 85 -7.70 5.50 -9.87
N TYR A 86 -8.89 5.03 -9.55
CA TYR A 86 -10.12 5.68 -9.96
C TYR A 86 -10.24 7.09 -9.39
N ALA A 87 -10.02 7.24 -8.09
CA ALA A 87 -10.17 8.54 -7.44
C ALA A 87 -9.18 9.57 -8.02
N LYS A 88 -7.96 9.17 -8.26
CA LYS A 88 -6.94 10.04 -8.84
C LYS A 88 -7.30 10.49 -10.25
N ARG A 89 -7.74 9.56 -11.09
CA ARG A 89 -8.10 9.88 -12.48
C ARG A 89 -9.37 10.73 -12.57
N ILE A 90 -10.35 10.44 -11.72
CA ILE A 90 -11.57 11.24 -11.64
C ILE A 90 -11.23 12.66 -11.16
N ASP A 91 -10.34 12.80 -10.19
CA ASP A 91 -9.89 14.11 -9.73
C ASP A 91 -9.31 14.93 -10.89
N TYR A 92 -8.45 14.35 -11.70
CA TYR A 92 -7.87 15.04 -12.86
C TYR A 92 -8.93 15.43 -13.88
N LEU A 93 -9.91 14.56 -14.12
CA LEU A 93 -11.01 14.85 -15.03
C LEU A 93 -11.84 16.03 -14.53
N LEU A 94 -12.26 15.99 -13.27
CA LEU A 94 -13.11 17.02 -12.67
C LEU A 94 -12.38 18.34 -12.47
N SER A 95 -11.08 18.31 -12.35
CA SER A 95 -10.24 19.51 -12.22
C SER A 95 -9.91 20.15 -13.58
N GLY A 96 -10.27 19.50 -14.67
CA GLY A 96 -9.98 20.00 -16.00
C GLY A 96 -8.60 19.67 -16.53
N ASP A 97 -7.81 18.88 -15.79
CA ASP A 97 -6.46 18.49 -16.20
C ASP A 97 -6.47 17.41 -17.28
N ASP A 98 -7.54 16.60 -17.33
CA ASP A 98 -7.76 15.59 -18.37
C ASP A 98 -9.06 15.87 -19.10
N GLY A 99 -9.09 15.66 -20.42
CA GLY A 99 -10.31 15.57 -21.18
C GLY A 99 -10.88 14.15 -21.14
N GLU A 100 -12.07 13.96 -21.69
CA GLU A 100 -12.75 12.65 -21.65
C GLU A 100 -11.90 11.53 -22.27
N ALA A 101 -11.35 11.76 -23.46
CA ALA A 101 -10.54 10.75 -24.15
C ALA A 101 -9.28 10.40 -23.36
N SER A 102 -8.57 11.41 -22.84
CA SER A 102 -7.38 11.20 -22.03
C SER A 102 -7.69 10.47 -20.74
N PHE A 103 -8.79 10.80 -20.11
CA PHE A 103 -9.25 10.14 -18.89
C PHE A 103 -9.44 8.64 -19.12
N LEU A 104 -10.20 8.27 -20.14
CA LEU A 104 -10.48 6.86 -20.45
C LEU A 104 -9.19 6.09 -20.73
N GLN A 105 -8.32 6.68 -21.51
CA GLN A 105 -7.06 6.08 -21.93
C GLN A 105 -6.10 5.87 -20.75
N ARG A 106 -5.94 6.89 -19.93
CA ARG A 106 -5.03 6.85 -18.78
C ARG A 106 -5.55 5.96 -17.67
N LEU A 107 -6.87 5.98 -17.45
CA LEU A 107 -7.50 5.10 -16.46
C LEU A 107 -7.24 3.63 -16.83
N GLN A 108 -7.49 3.27 -18.09
CA GLN A 108 -7.29 1.90 -18.54
C GLN A 108 -5.82 1.48 -18.41
N LYS A 109 -4.91 2.36 -18.77
CA LYS A 109 -3.47 2.11 -18.65
C LYS A 109 -3.07 1.86 -17.20
N ASP A 110 -3.56 2.66 -16.27
CA ASP A 110 -3.25 2.51 -14.85
C ASP A 110 -3.83 1.21 -14.29
N LEU A 111 -5.03 0.83 -14.69
CA LEU A 111 -5.66 -0.42 -14.26
C LEU A 111 -4.90 -1.63 -14.80
N ASP A 112 -4.46 -1.58 -16.05
CA ASP A 112 -3.67 -2.65 -16.66
C ASP A 112 -2.33 -2.82 -15.94
N LYS A 113 -1.68 -1.71 -15.62
CA LYS A 113 -0.41 -1.73 -14.88
C LYS A 113 -0.58 -2.34 -13.49
N LEU A 114 -1.68 -2.04 -12.82
CA LEU A 114 -1.99 -2.60 -11.51
C LEU A 114 -2.17 -4.12 -11.59
N ASN A 115 -2.82 -4.61 -12.63
CA ASN A 115 -3.01 -6.03 -12.85
C ASN A 115 -1.69 -6.77 -13.13
N GLU A 116 -0.74 -6.11 -13.77
CA GLU A 116 0.57 -6.68 -14.06
C GLU A 116 1.43 -6.90 -12.82
N THR A 117 1.18 -6.15 -11.75
CA THR A 117 2.00 -6.19 -10.53
C THR A 117 1.54 -7.24 -9.51
N LYS A 118 0.61 -8.05 -9.86
CA LYS A 118 0.13 -9.12 -8.95
C LYS A 118 1.10 -10.27 -8.84
#